data_4dcca74b7a19361fdcd2d725c8fd262a
#
_entry.id   4dcca74b7a19361fdcd2d725c8fd262a
#
_cell.length_a   1.000
_cell.length_b   1.000
_cell.length_c   1.000
_cell.angle_alpha   90.00
_cell.angle_beta   90.00
_cell.angle_gamma   90.00
#
_symmetry.space_group_name_H-M   'P 1'
#
loop_
_entity.id
_entity.type
_entity.pdbx_description
1 polymer ?
#
loop_
_entity_poly.entity_id
_entity_poly.type
_entity_poly.pdbx_seq_one_letter_code
_entity_poly.pdbx_strand_id
1 'polypeptide(L)'
;MKKLPLIARESLNALSSPPRRLFGILLLTGTIIFPVKAQQVLTLSQALSLAAEHNKTVQKSRVQQHISEEEKKEKEEMRIPEVNFHASYARITDLTEYKSGLSGKMVTATIPEMADVTSSASMPIYAGGQIKYSIRKAKQEQEISRLNVQKTANDVQIEVVATYLGVFKLMELQKLILENIKEEEDRLKEVRAFKAHGTVTGNEVLRAELQLSDMQLRLLSNQRNIAIGLHDLQTLLELPEEGKLSLDTNGLLGNKLTLYSYQNYLASGFQKEEMGIAKQQEAIRQTEQRLAKSNYYPKLSLFASYGYNYPNYMFFPPTDNGYTLGKIGIEANFSLSNLYKNKTKMKLAAQRMEEQKVNTDILSNQIRDEVFKQYTRYQEIMDQLPVTEKAKRQATENYRIIKLKYLNQLALVTDILDADNALLQAKYNVVSTRIDALMKHYELRYAAGQL
;
A
#
# COMPACT_ATOMS: atom_id res chain seq x y z
N MET A 1 62.79 -27.41 -18.62
CA MET A 1 63.28 -27.42 -20.03
C MET A 1 62.21 -28.08 -20.93
N LYS A 2 62.04 -27.55 -22.12
CA LYS A 2 61.15 -27.94 -23.24
C LYS A 2 59.65 -27.49 -23.09
N LYS A 3 59.22 -26.32 -23.61
CA LYS A 3 59.02 -25.78 -24.99
C LYS A 3 57.66 -26.17 -25.54
N LEU A 4 56.83 -25.11 -25.64
CA LEU A 4 55.65 -24.99 -26.52
C LEU A 4 56.02 -25.18 -28.02
N PRO A 5 55.06 -25.36 -28.88
CA PRO A 5 55.04 -24.52 -30.08
C PRO A 5 53.72 -23.78 -30.35
N LEU A 6 53.93 -22.55 -30.82
CA LEU A 6 53.10 -21.70 -31.66
C LEU A 6 53.01 -22.24 -33.09
N ILE A 7 51.87 -22.08 -33.76
CA ILE A 7 51.70 -21.95 -35.22
C ILE A 7 50.47 -21.09 -35.43
N ALA A 8 50.59 -19.88 -35.83
CA ALA A 8 50.86 -19.21 -37.14
C ALA A 8 49.57 -18.98 -37.95
N ARG A 9 49.24 -17.73 -38.08
CA ARG A 9 48.87 -16.75 -39.11
C ARG A 9 49.02 -17.22 -40.56
N GLU A 10 48.01 -16.86 -41.39
CA GLU A 10 48.05 -16.28 -42.74
C GLU A 10 46.64 -16.02 -43.21
N SER A 11 46.18 -14.80 -43.39
CA SER A 11 46.23 -13.85 -44.49
C SER A 11 45.64 -14.36 -45.82
N LEU A 12 44.66 -13.62 -46.34
CA LEU A 12 44.71 -13.13 -47.72
C LEU A 12 43.55 -12.14 -48.04
N ASN A 13 44.01 -11.01 -48.59
CA ASN A 13 43.21 -9.94 -49.18
C ASN A 13 42.55 -10.37 -50.49
N ALA A 14 41.34 -9.85 -50.78
CA ALA A 14 40.93 -9.58 -52.18
C ALA A 14 40.04 -8.34 -52.21
N LEU A 15 40.51 -7.39 -52.99
CA LEU A 15 39.93 -6.13 -53.41
C LEU A 15 38.64 -6.33 -54.21
N SER A 16 37.63 -5.48 -53.97
CA SER A 16 36.83 -4.91 -55.08
C SER A 16 36.18 -3.60 -54.64
N SER A 17 36.34 -2.61 -55.45
CA SER A 17 35.93 -1.19 -55.32
C SER A 17 34.42 -0.94 -55.42
N PRO A 18 33.88 0.14 -54.82
CA PRO A 18 32.47 0.48 -54.84
C PRO A 18 32.06 1.35 -56.03
N PRO A 19 30.80 1.27 -56.51
CA PRO A 19 30.24 2.25 -57.38
C PRO A 19 29.71 3.49 -56.61
N ARG A 20 30.10 4.66 -57.03
CA ARG A 20 29.55 5.96 -56.64
C ARG A 20 28.04 5.99 -56.86
N ARG A 21 27.26 6.15 -55.77
CA ARG A 21 25.86 6.61 -55.86
C ARG A 21 25.73 7.95 -55.14
N LEU A 22 25.17 8.90 -55.87
CA LEU A 22 24.81 10.23 -55.44
C LEU A 22 23.97 10.23 -54.18
N PHE A 23 24.46 10.89 -53.16
CA PHE A 23 23.68 11.23 -51.96
C PHE A 23 22.89 12.50 -52.27
N GLY A 24 21.58 12.34 -52.58
CA GLY A 24 20.61 13.41 -52.50
C GLY A 24 20.34 13.73 -51.02
N ILE A 25 20.75 14.91 -50.58
CA ILE A 25 20.41 15.42 -49.25
C ILE A 25 18.93 15.80 -49.26
N LEU A 26 18.07 14.90 -48.79
CA LEU A 26 16.68 15.20 -48.48
C LEU A 26 16.65 15.88 -47.08
N LEU A 27 16.56 17.22 -47.11
CA LEU A 27 16.29 18.02 -45.90
C LEU A 27 14.89 17.67 -45.38
N LEU A 28 14.80 16.66 -44.51
CA LEU A 28 13.62 16.43 -43.71
C LEU A 28 13.55 17.50 -42.61
N THR A 29 12.78 18.57 -42.90
CA THR A 29 12.32 19.49 -41.86
C THR A 29 11.39 18.72 -40.91
N GLY A 30 11.98 18.10 -39.91
CA GLY A 30 11.24 17.52 -38.78
C GLY A 30 10.55 18.67 -38.03
N THR A 31 9.27 18.89 -38.32
CA THR A 31 8.40 19.64 -37.41
C THR A 31 8.42 18.92 -36.08
N ILE A 32 9.18 19.46 -35.12
CA ILE A 32 9.11 19.07 -33.71
C ILE A 32 7.70 19.48 -33.24
N ILE A 33 6.77 18.56 -33.36
CA ILE A 33 5.47 18.69 -32.68
C ILE A 33 5.79 18.58 -31.20
N PHE A 34 5.97 19.73 -30.52
CA PHE A 34 5.91 19.76 -29.08
C PHE A 34 4.51 19.23 -28.70
N PRO A 35 4.41 18.18 -27.91
CA PRO A 35 3.11 17.77 -27.39
C PRO A 35 2.57 18.98 -26.60
N VAL A 36 1.55 19.61 -27.12
CA VAL A 36 0.72 20.56 -26.34
C VAL A 36 0.32 19.76 -25.12
N LYS A 37 0.83 20.13 -23.93
CA LYS A 37 0.43 19.52 -22.65
C LYS A 37 -1.07 19.77 -22.53
N ALA A 38 -1.88 18.83 -22.99
CA ALA A 38 -3.31 18.86 -22.83
C ALA A 38 -3.60 18.92 -21.34
N GLN A 39 -4.41 19.88 -20.93
CA GLN A 39 -4.93 19.94 -19.57
C GLN A 39 -5.67 18.63 -19.30
N GLN A 40 -5.13 17.81 -18.40
CA GLN A 40 -5.68 16.50 -18.10
C GLN A 40 -6.92 16.72 -17.24
N VAL A 41 -8.09 16.55 -17.84
CA VAL A 41 -9.37 16.61 -17.14
C VAL A 41 -9.63 15.23 -16.54
N LEU A 42 -9.70 15.15 -15.22
CA LEU A 42 -9.78 13.90 -14.48
C LEU A 42 -11.17 13.70 -13.87
N THR A 43 -11.83 12.59 -14.21
CA THR A 43 -13.06 12.17 -13.53
C THR A 43 -12.74 11.38 -12.25
N LEU A 44 -13.68 11.32 -11.30
CA LEU A 44 -13.50 10.53 -10.07
C LEU A 44 -13.24 9.04 -10.37
N SER A 45 -13.94 8.46 -11.34
CA SER A 45 -13.73 7.06 -11.73
C SER A 45 -12.32 6.80 -12.27
N GLN A 46 -11.81 7.71 -13.10
CA GLN A 46 -10.42 7.63 -13.59
C GLN A 46 -9.41 7.80 -12.46
N ALA A 47 -9.66 8.70 -11.52
CA ALA A 47 -8.81 8.88 -10.35
C ALA A 47 -8.73 7.59 -9.51
N LEU A 48 -9.85 6.92 -9.28
CA LEU A 48 -9.89 5.66 -8.53
C LEU A 48 -9.11 4.52 -9.24
N SER A 49 -9.26 4.39 -10.56
CA SER A 49 -8.51 3.37 -11.31
C SER A 49 -7.01 3.66 -11.34
N LEU A 50 -6.59 4.91 -11.58
CA LEU A 50 -5.18 5.31 -11.55
C LEU A 50 -4.55 5.07 -10.18
N ALA A 51 -5.26 5.42 -9.11
CA ALA A 51 -4.79 5.18 -7.74
C ALA A 51 -4.56 3.68 -7.46
N ALA A 52 -5.53 2.84 -7.81
CA ALA A 52 -5.41 1.40 -7.61
C ALA A 52 -4.26 0.78 -8.44
N GLU A 53 -3.90 1.39 -9.57
CA GLU A 53 -2.86 0.88 -10.47
C GLU A 53 -1.46 1.42 -10.17
N HIS A 54 -1.32 2.72 -9.94
CA HIS A 54 -0.03 3.42 -9.90
C HIS A 54 0.44 3.83 -8.50
N ASN A 55 -0.44 3.91 -7.50
CA ASN A 55 -0.05 4.37 -6.16
C ASN A 55 1.05 3.51 -5.56
N LYS A 56 2.09 4.15 -5.00
CA LYS A 56 3.27 3.48 -4.42
C LYS A 56 2.94 2.56 -3.26
N THR A 57 1.93 2.89 -2.45
CA THR A 57 1.51 2.04 -1.33
C THR A 57 0.88 0.74 -1.84
N VAL A 58 0.09 0.81 -2.92
CA VAL A 58 -0.46 -0.37 -3.59
C VAL A 58 0.63 -1.18 -4.27
N GLN A 59 1.59 -0.53 -4.96
CA GLN A 59 2.74 -1.21 -5.55
C GLN A 59 3.58 -1.94 -4.48
N LYS A 60 3.84 -1.31 -3.33
CA LYS A 60 4.52 -1.94 -2.20
C LYS A 60 3.78 -3.20 -1.73
N SER A 61 2.46 -3.15 -1.61
CA SER A 61 1.67 -4.31 -1.18
C SER A 61 1.69 -5.44 -2.22
N ARG A 62 1.76 -5.14 -3.53
CA ARG A 62 1.95 -6.15 -4.59
C ARG A 62 3.34 -6.80 -4.51
N VAL A 63 4.39 -6.01 -4.26
CA VAL A 63 5.74 -6.57 -4.04
C VAL A 63 5.74 -7.50 -2.82
N GLN A 64 5.03 -7.13 -1.73
CA GLN A 64 4.90 -7.99 -0.55
C GLN A 64 4.13 -9.29 -0.87
N GLN A 65 3.16 -9.26 -1.78
CA GLN A 65 2.49 -10.46 -2.27
C GLN A 65 3.48 -11.36 -3.03
N HIS A 66 4.30 -10.81 -3.94
CA HIS A 66 5.32 -11.60 -4.63
C HIS A 66 6.35 -12.18 -3.67
N ILE A 67 6.76 -11.44 -2.64
CA ILE A 67 7.63 -11.99 -1.58
C ILE A 67 6.99 -13.22 -0.93
N SER A 68 5.70 -13.15 -0.57
CA SER A 68 5.01 -14.29 0.04
C SER A 68 4.83 -15.50 -0.90
N GLU A 69 4.81 -15.26 -2.22
CA GLU A 69 4.82 -16.31 -3.24
C GLU A 69 6.17 -17.04 -3.27
N GLU A 70 7.29 -16.30 -3.20
CA GLU A 70 8.62 -16.87 -3.13
C GLU A 70 8.86 -17.58 -1.78
N GLU A 71 8.43 -17.02 -0.66
CA GLU A 71 8.49 -17.68 0.66
C GLU A 71 7.76 -19.02 0.67
N LYS A 72 6.61 -19.10 -0.02
CA LYS A 72 5.90 -20.38 -0.19
C LYS A 72 6.73 -21.37 -1.01
N LYS A 73 7.34 -20.93 -2.13
CA LYS A 73 8.24 -21.80 -2.94
C LYS A 73 9.42 -22.30 -2.12
N GLU A 74 10.06 -21.42 -1.34
CA GLU A 74 11.12 -21.80 -0.40
C GLU A 74 10.68 -22.93 0.55
N LYS A 75 9.44 -22.88 1.06
CA LYS A 75 8.92 -23.97 1.89
C LYS A 75 8.61 -25.25 1.10
N GLU A 76 8.24 -25.13 -0.18
CA GLU A 76 8.05 -26.28 -1.06
C GLU A 76 9.39 -26.97 -1.38
N GLU A 77 10.47 -26.21 -1.49
CA GLU A 77 11.84 -26.72 -1.70
C GLU A 77 12.37 -27.59 -0.55
N MET A 78 11.81 -27.45 0.67
CA MET A 78 12.13 -28.37 1.77
C MET A 78 11.90 -29.86 1.45
N ARG A 79 11.28 -30.19 0.31
CA ARG A 79 11.05 -31.57 -0.15
C ARG A 79 12.17 -32.11 -1.04
N ILE A 80 12.98 -31.23 -1.64
CA ILE A 80 14.07 -31.63 -2.54
C ILE A 80 15.32 -31.95 -1.74
N PRO A 81 16.22 -32.78 -2.29
CA PRO A 81 17.48 -33.11 -1.64
C PRO A 81 18.35 -31.88 -1.41
N GLU A 82 18.90 -31.76 -0.22
CA GLU A 82 19.98 -30.82 0.09
C GLU A 82 21.33 -31.50 -0.22
N VAL A 83 22.16 -30.84 -1.04
CA VAL A 83 23.46 -31.32 -1.44
C VAL A 83 24.52 -30.37 -0.91
N ASN A 84 25.45 -30.91 -0.12
CA ASN A 84 26.53 -30.15 0.48
C ASN A 84 27.90 -30.69 0.01
N PHE A 85 28.83 -29.79 -0.22
CA PHE A 85 30.22 -30.07 -0.48
C PHE A 85 31.08 -29.49 0.63
N HIS A 86 31.93 -30.32 1.23
CA HIS A 86 32.86 -29.92 2.28
C HIS A 86 34.26 -30.28 1.86
N ALA A 87 35.21 -29.37 2.04
CA ALA A 87 36.64 -29.65 1.88
C ALA A 87 37.41 -28.99 3.03
N SER A 88 38.26 -29.76 3.68
CA SER A 88 39.15 -29.25 4.71
C SER A 88 40.55 -29.80 4.53
N TYR A 89 41.55 -28.98 4.83
CA TYR A 89 42.95 -29.37 4.97
C TYR A 89 43.49 -28.76 6.25
N ALA A 90 44.12 -29.59 7.05
CA ALA A 90 44.66 -29.16 8.33
C ALA A 90 46.05 -29.79 8.55
N ARG A 91 46.87 -29.08 9.31
CA ARG A 91 48.12 -29.64 9.85
C ARG A 91 47.96 -29.81 11.34
N ILE A 92 48.17 -31.02 11.84
CA ILE A 92 48.07 -31.39 13.24
C ILE A 92 49.43 -31.56 13.88
N THR A 93 49.50 -31.37 15.18
CA THR A 93 50.70 -31.63 15.99
C THR A 93 50.77 -33.10 16.39
N ASP A 94 51.92 -33.54 16.88
CA ASP A 94 52.07 -34.85 17.49
C ASP A 94 51.08 -35.01 18.66
N LEU A 95 50.58 -36.22 18.82
CA LEU A 95 49.68 -36.57 19.91
C LEU A 95 50.47 -36.61 21.22
N THR A 96 50.08 -35.77 22.16
CA THR A 96 50.63 -35.75 23.50
C THR A 96 49.65 -36.34 24.50
N GLU A 97 50.03 -37.49 25.10
CA GLU A 97 49.23 -38.15 26.15
C GLU A 97 49.86 -37.91 27.53
N TYR A 98 49.01 -37.81 28.55
CA TYR A 98 49.43 -37.67 29.95
C TYR A 98 48.88 -38.86 30.76
N LYS A 99 49.74 -39.61 31.41
CA LYS A 99 49.35 -40.87 32.12
C LYS A 99 48.63 -40.64 33.45
N SER A 100 48.89 -39.54 34.14
CA SER A 100 48.26 -39.24 35.43
C SER A 100 48.06 -37.74 35.55
N GLY A 101 46.85 -37.23 35.13
CA GLY A 101 46.59 -35.80 35.05
C GLY A 101 47.56 -35.13 34.06
N LEU A 102 48.41 -34.21 34.48
CA LEU A 102 49.39 -33.52 33.65
C LEU A 102 50.84 -34.10 33.77
N SER A 103 51.02 -35.25 34.45
CA SER A 103 52.31 -35.92 34.61
C SER A 103 52.44 -37.11 33.64
N GLY A 104 53.69 -37.58 33.44
CA GLY A 104 53.96 -38.73 32.62
C GLY A 104 53.68 -38.55 31.12
N LYS A 105 54.18 -37.46 30.57
CA LYS A 105 54.02 -37.08 29.16
C LYS A 105 54.58 -38.13 28.24
N MET A 106 53.77 -38.64 27.30
CA MET A 106 54.21 -39.53 26.19
C MET A 106 53.79 -38.78 24.88
N VAL A 107 54.73 -38.68 23.94
CA VAL A 107 54.52 -38.06 22.64
C VAL A 107 54.60 -39.16 21.58
N THR A 108 53.51 -39.30 20.83
CA THR A 108 53.40 -40.22 19.69
C THR A 108 53.40 -39.40 18.41
N ALA A 109 54.33 -39.68 17.50
CA ALA A 109 54.37 -39.01 16.22
C ALA A 109 53.10 -39.32 15.42
N THR A 110 52.45 -38.25 14.89
CA THR A 110 51.30 -38.37 14.05
C THR A 110 51.65 -38.04 12.60
N ILE A 111 50.77 -38.43 11.65
CA ILE A 111 50.85 -37.94 10.27
C ILE A 111 50.40 -36.47 10.30
N PRO A 112 51.30 -35.51 9.98
CA PRO A 112 51.05 -34.10 10.30
C PRO A 112 49.97 -33.44 9.40
N GLU A 113 49.61 -34.05 8.29
CA GLU A 113 48.68 -33.52 7.32
C GLU A 113 47.37 -34.28 7.37
N MET A 114 46.25 -33.54 7.29
CA MET A 114 44.91 -34.09 7.31
C MET A 114 44.06 -33.41 6.23
N ALA A 115 43.42 -34.18 5.38
CA ALA A 115 42.52 -33.69 4.35
C ALA A 115 41.20 -34.48 4.36
N ASP A 116 40.10 -33.77 4.27
CA ASP A 116 38.75 -34.31 4.08
C ASP A 116 38.09 -33.57 2.93
N VAL A 117 37.59 -34.30 1.95
CA VAL A 117 36.80 -33.76 0.83
C VAL A 117 35.57 -34.63 0.69
N THR A 118 34.41 -34.13 1.10
CA THR A 118 33.18 -34.91 1.19
C THR A 118 32.05 -34.22 0.47
N SER A 119 31.37 -34.92 -0.43
CA SER A 119 30.07 -34.56 -0.96
C SER A 119 28.98 -35.35 -0.23
N SER A 120 27.94 -34.68 0.23
CA SER A 120 26.81 -35.31 0.92
C SER A 120 25.47 -34.82 0.36
N ALA A 121 24.50 -35.71 0.33
CA ALA A 121 23.12 -35.41 -0.04
C ALA A 121 22.21 -35.95 1.04
N SER A 122 21.20 -35.17 1.41
CA SER A 122 20.14 -35.59 2.35
C SER A 122 18.78 -35.20 1.82
N MET A 123 17.77 -36.08 1.97
CA MET A 123 16.39 -35.82 1.55
C MET A 123 15.41 -36.31 2.65
N PRO A 124 14.53 -35.45 3.14
CA PRO A 124 13.51 -35.86 4.11
C PRO A 124 12.47 -36.77 3.46
N ILE A 125 12.30 -38.00 3.94
CA ILE A 125 11.26 -38.93 3.53
C ILE A 125 9.99 -38.72 4.38
N TYR A 126 10.19 -38.51 5.69
CA TYR A 126 9.12 -38.32 6.63
C TYR A 126 9.55 -37.38 7.76
N ALA A 127 8.78 -36.32 8.00
CA ALA A 127 9.08 -35.31 9.02
C ALA A 127 7.90 -35.08 9.97
N GLY A 128 7.09 -36.12 10.27
CA GLY A 128 5.92 -36.00 11.17
C GLY A 128 4.84 -35.04 10.64
N GLY A 129 4.86 -34.72 9.35
CA GLY A 129 3.98 -33.71 8.73
C GLY A 129 4.51 -32.28 8.80
N GLN A 130 5.70 -32.03 9.39
CA GLN A 130 6.29 -30.68 9.52
C GLN A 130 6.36 -29.95 8.17
N ILE A 131 6.92 -30.54 7.13
CA ILE A 131 7.03 -29.94 5.79
C ILE A 131 5.66 -29.63 5.24
N LYS A 132 4.70 -30.57 5.31
CA LYS A 132 3.32 -30.37 4.83
C LYS A 132 2.66 -29.17 5.49
N TYR A 133 2.79 -29.04 6.82
CA TYR A 133 2.14 -27.95 7.56
C TYR A 133 2.90 -26.62 7.41
N SER A 134 4.22 -26.64 7.22
CA SER A 134 4.99 -25.43 6.88
C SER A 134 4.56 -24.84 5.53
N ILE A 135 4.41 -25.68 4.50
CA ILE A 135 3.89 -25.27 3.18
C ILE A 135 2.45 -24.76 3.29
N ARG A 136 1.62 -25.44 4.09
CA ARG A 136 0.24 -25.00 4.29
C ARG A 136 0.17 -23.64 4.98
N LYS A 137 1.03 -23.39 5.97
CA LYS A 137 1.13 -22.09 6.63
C LYS A 137 1.54 -21.00 5.64
N ALA A 138 2.60 -21.23 4.88
CA ALA A 138 3.06 -20.28 3.86
C ALA A 138 1.97 -19.97 2.81
N LYS A 139 1.18 -20.98 2.40
CA LYS A 139 0.03 -20.77 1.51
C LYS A 139 -1.05 -19.89 2.14
N GLN A 140 -1.29 -20.01 3.44
CA GLN A 140 -2.25 -19.17 4.17
C GLN A 140 -1.71 -17.73 4.32
N GLU A 141 -0.41 -17.57 4.54
CA GLU A 141 0.28 -16.27 4.57
C GLU A 141 0.25 -15.58 3.20
N GLN A 142 0.43 -16.32 2.10
CA GLN A 142 0.26 -15.84 0.74
C GLN A 142 -1.17 -15.31 0.49
N GLU A 143 -2.20 -16.01 0.98
CA GLU A 143 -3.59 -15.55 0.85
C GLU A 143 -3.86 -14.28 1.67
N ILE A 144 -3.28 -14.15 2.86
CA ILE A 144 -3.32 -12.89 3.64
C ILE A 144 -2.68 -11.76 2.85
N SER A 145 -1.53 -12.00 2.24
CA SER A 145 -0.83 -10.98 1.45
C SER A 145 -1.66 -10.53 0.23
N ARG A 146 -2.34 -11.47 -0.44
CA ARG A 146 -3.28 -11.17 -1.53
C ARG A 146 -4.45 -10.29 -1.06
N LEU A 147 -5.05 -10.61 0.09
CA LEU A 147 -6.13 -9.80 0.69
C LEU A 147 -5.64 -8.41 1.12
N ASN A 148 -4.39 -8.31 1.60
CA ASN A 148 -3.78 -7.03 1.95
C ASN A 148 -3.60 -6.12 0.72
N VAL A 149 -3.33 -6.65 -0.47
CA VAL A 149 -3.30 -5.85 -1.71
C VAL A 149 -4.66 -5.22 -1.97
N GLN A 150 -5.74 -6.00 -1.88
CA GLN A 150 -7.10 -5.50 -2.08
C GLN A 150 -7.47 -4.45 -1.03
N LYS A 151 -7.22 -4.76 0.26
CA LYS A 151 -7.43 -3.81 1.35
C LYS A 151 -6.69 -2.50 1.12
N THR A 152 -5.40 -2.56 0.80
CA THR A 152 -4.58 -1.36 0.56
C THR A 152 -5.10 -0.55 -0.64
N ALA A 153 -5.57 -1.22 -1.71
CA ALA A 153 -6.17 -0.53 -2.85
C ALA A 153 -7.45 0.21 -2.44
N ASN A 154 -8.32 -0.41 -1.64
CA ASN A 154 -9.55 0.21 -1.14
C ASN A 154 -9.23 1.38 -0.17
N ASP A 155 -8.21 1.23 0.68
CA ASP A 155 -7.75 2.30 1.59
C ASP A 155 -7.28 3.54 0.80
N VAL A 156 -6.50 3.34 -0.26
CA VAL A 156 -6.03 4.42 -1.13
C VAL A 156 -7.20 5.02 -1.94
N GLN A 157 -8.13 4.20 -2.41
CA GLN A 157 -9.29 4.69 -3.14
C GLN A 157 -10.18 5.61 -2.30
N ILE A 158 -10.44 5.28 -1.02
CA ILE A 158 -11.23 6.17 -0.16
C ILE A 158 -10.50 7.49 0.13
N GLU A 159 -9.17 7.47 0.26
CA GLU A 159 -8.35 8.68 0.39
C GLU A 159 -8.43 9.56 -0.85
N VAL A 160 -8.39 8.96 -2.05
CA VAL A 160 -8.59 9.67 -3.33
C VAL A 160 -9.99 10.28 -3.41
N VAL A 161 -11.04 9.56 -3.00
CA VAL A 161 -12.40 10.11 -2.93
C VAL A 161 -12.44 11.34 -2.03
N ALA A 162 -11.85 11.26 -0.83
CA ALA A 162 -11.83 12.36 0.13
C ALA A 162 -11.11 13.59 -0.43
N THR A 163 -9.93 13.40 -1.01
CA THR A 163 -9.14 14.48 -1.61
C THR A 163 -9.85 15.09 -2.82
N TYR A 164 -10.38 14.26 -3.73
CA TYR A 164 -11.09 14.71 -4.93
C TYR A 164 -12.34 15.53 -4.58
N LEU A 165 -13.19 15.02 -3.68
CA LEU A 165 -14.40 15.71 -3.24
C LEU A 165 -14.09 16.96 -2.41
N GLY A 166 -12.99 16.94 -1.65
CA GLY A 166 -12.45 18.11 -0.95
C GLY A 166 -12.09 19.24 -1.92
N VAL A 167 -11.33 18.94 -2.97
CA VAL A 167 -11.00 19.92 -4.02
C VAL A 167 -12.26 20.39 -4.75
N PHE A 168 -13.17 19.49 -5.08
CA PHE A 168 -14.45 19.84 -5.70
C PHE A 168 -15.24 20.85 -4.85
N LYS A 169 -15.32 20.63 -3.54
CA LYS A 169 -15.97 21.55 -2.60
C LYS A 169 -15.34 22.94 -2.60
N LEU A 170 -14.00 23.01 -2.64
CA LEU A 170 -13.27 24.28 -2.74
C LEU A 170 -13.49 24.98 -4.10
N MET A 171 -13.61 24.23 -5.19
CA MET A 171 -13.92 24.79 -6.51
C MET A 171 -15.34 25.39 -6.57
N GLU A 172 -16.30 24.72 -5.97
CA GLU A 172 -17.67 25.23 -5.87
C GLU A 172 -17.74 26.48 -4.96
N LEU A 173 -17.00 26.47 -3.83
CA LEU A 173 -16.87 27.67 -2.97
C LEU A 173 -16.23 28.83 -3.74
N GLN A 174 -15.21 28.57 -4.57
CA GLN A 174 -14.59 29.61 -5.40
C GLN A 174 -15.59 30.30 -6.33
N LYS A 175 -16.50 29.54 -6.96
CA LYS A 175 -17.55 30.10 -7.81
C LYS A 175 -18.44 31.04 -7.02
N LEU A 176 -18.89 30.63 -5.84
CA LEU A 176 -19.74 31.45 -4.97
C LEU A 176 -19.03 32.73 -4.50
N ILE A 177 -17.73 32.64 -4.14
CA ILE A 177 -16.95 33.83 -3.74
C ILE A 177 -16.79 34.79 -4.92
N LEU A 178 -16.52 34.30 -6.13
CA LEU A 178 -16.40 35.15 -7.32
C LEU A 178 -17.71 35.84 -7.67
N GLU A 179 -18.85 35.15 -7.56
CA GLU A 179 -20.18 35.76 -7.72
C GLU A 179 -20.41 36.87 -6.67
N ASN A 180 -20.08 36.58 -5.41
CA ASN A 180 -20.25 37.54 -4.32
C ASN A 180 -19.31 38.77 -4.46
N ILE A 181 -18.05 38.59 -4.87
CA ILE A 181 -17.11 39.71 -5.14
C ILE A 181 -17.72 40.67 -6.16
N LYS A 182 -18.32 40.15 -7.24
CA LYS A 182 -18.99 40.98 -8.24
C LYS A 182 -20.18 41.77 -7.66
N GLU A 183 -20.99 41.11 -6.81
CA GLU A 183 -22.10 41.77 -6.10
C GLU A 183 -21.58 42.87 -5.16
N GLU A 184 -20.47 42.65 -4.45
CA GLU A 184 -19.86 43.65 -3.56
C GLU A 184 -19.20 44.82 -4.31
N GLU A 185 -18.60 44.58 -5.46
CA GLU A 185 -18.07 45.65 -6.33
C GLU A 185 -19.19 46.58 -6.83
N ASP A 186 -20.31 46.00 -7.25
CA ASP A 186 -21.45 46.77 -7.69
C ASP A 186 -22.08 47.54 -6.52
N ARG A 187 -22.20 46.94 -5.34
CA ARG A 187 -22.64 47.60 -4.08
C ARG A 187 -21.74 48.76 -3.70
N LEU A 188 -20.42 48.60 -3.80
CA LEU A 188 -19.47 49.67 -3.49
C LEU A 188 -19.65 50.87 -4.42
N LYS A 189 -19.98 50.66 -5.70
CA LYS A 189 -20.33 51.73 -6.64
C LYS A 189 -21.60 52.46 -6.20
N GLU A 190 -22.63 51.70 -5.81
CA GLU A 190 -23.91 52.26 -5.33
C GLU A 190 -23.70 53.09 -4.06
N VAL A 191 -22.97 52.57 -3.03
CA VAL A 191 -22.69 53.29 -1.78
C VAL A 191 -21.90 54.59 -2.04
N ARG A 192 -20.92 54.56 -2.96
CA ARG A 192 -20.17 55.75 -3.36
C ARG A 192 -21.06 56.79 -4.03
N ALA A 193 -21.98 56.39 -4.88
CA ALA A 193 -22.95 57.28 -5.50
C ALA A 193 -23.87 57.89 -4.43
N PHE A 194 -24.42 57.10 -3.50
CA PHE A 194 -25.22 57.62 -2.40
C PHE A 194 -24.47 58.61 -1.51
N LYS A 195 -23.16 58.37 -1.25
CA LYS A 195 -22.31 59.33 -0.55
C LYS A 195 -22.19 60.65 -1.32
N ALA A 196 -21.99 60.60 -2.64
CA ALA A 196 -21.88 61.79 -3.47
C ALA A 196 -23.15 62.64 -3.44
N HIS A 197 -24.33 62.00 -3.25
CA HIS A 197 -25.61 62.67 -3.06
C HIS A 197 -25.91 63.02 -1.60
N GLY A 198 -24.98 62.77 -0.67
CA GLY A 198 -25.13 63.11 0.76
C GLY A 198 -26.12 62.24 1.55
N THR A 199 -26.55 61.08 1.01
CA THR A 199 -27.55 60.21 1.62
C THR A 199 -26.92 59.15 2.55
N VAL A 200 -25.61 58.87 2.44
CA VAL A 200 -24.85 57.97 3.31
C VAL A 200 -23.54 58.62 3.77
N THR A 201 -23.01 58.14 4.88
CA THR A 201 -21.77 58.62 5.47
C THR A 201 -20.50 58.01 4.85
N GLY A 202 -19.33 58.62 5.11
CA GLY A 202 -18.05 58.02 4.69
C GLY A 202 -17.78 56.67 5.36
N ASN A 203 -18.30 56.41 6.56
CA ASN A 203 -18.15 55.16 7.29
C ASN A 203 -18.80 53.98 6.55
N GLU A 204 -19.94 54.21 5.86
CA GLU A 204 -20.61 53.18 5.09
C GLU A 204 -19.83 52.76 3.84
N VAL A 205 -19.11 53.71 3.22
CA VAL A 205 -18.19 53.40 2.12
C VAL A 205 -17.02 52.55 2.63
N LEU A 206 -16.44 52.93 3.77
CA LEU A 206 -15.34 52.13 4.38
C LEU A 206 -15.80 50.72 4.74
N ARG A 207 -17.01 50.50 5.22
CA ARG A 207 -17.57 49.17 5.48
C ARG A 207 -17.73 48.35 4.23
N ALA A 208 -18.24 48.92 3.13
CA ALA A 208 -18.34 48.22 1.86
C ALA A 208 -16.95 47.85 1.28
N GLU A 209 -15.97 48.76 1.42
CA GLU A 209 -14.60 48.51 1.01
C GLU A 209 -13.95 47.37 1.84
N LEU A 210 -14.20 47.36 3.17
CA LEU A 210 -13.72 46.31 4.07
C LEU A 210 -14.31 44.94 3.71
N GLN A 211 -15.63 44.88 3.42
CA GLN A 211 -16.31 43.65 3.02
C GLN A 211 -15.73 43.09 1.71
N LEU A 212 -15.55 43.96 0.70
CA LEU A 212 -14.90 43.55 -0.57
C LEU A 212 -13.50 43.01 -0.33
N SER A 213 -12.71 43.66 0.52
CA SER A 213 -11.34 43.21 0.86
C SER A 213 -11.37 41.84 1.54
N ASP A 214 -12.32 41.60 2.45
CA ASP A 214 -12.48 40.27 3.12
C ASP A 214 -12.79 39.19 2.09
N MET A 215 -13.72 39.44 1.14
CA MET A 215 -14.04 38.48 0.07
C MET A 215 -12.82 38.20 -0.84
N GLN A 216 -12.01 39.22 -1.16
CA GLN A 216 -10.77 39.04 -1.92
C GLN A 216 -9.73 38.18 -1.18
N LEU A 217 -9.57 38.38 0.14
CA LEU A 217 -8.72 37.54 1.01
C LEU A 217 -9.21 36.10 1.04
N ARG A 218 -10.51 35.87 1.18
CA ARG A 218 -11.13 34.54 1.12
C ARG A 218 -10.87 33.87 -0.23
N LEU A 219 -10.99 34.59 -1.33
CA LEU A 219 -10.67 34.09 -2.68
C LEU A 219 -9.22 33.62 -2.77
N LEU A 220 -8.29 34.47 -2.33
CA LEU A 220 -6.85 34.14 -2.37
C LEU A 220 -6.53 32.89 -1.55
N SER A 221 -7.05 32.80 -0.32
CA SER A 221 -6.88 31.63 0.53
C SER A 221 -7.47 30.37 -0.11
N ASN A 222 -8.70 30.47 -0.65
CA ASN A 222 -9.35 29.34 -1.31
C ASN A 222 -8.60 28.85 -2.56
N GLN A 223 -8.06 29.76 -3.36
CA GLN A 223 -7.22 29.41 -4.52
C GLN A 223 -5.96 28.64 -4.09
N ARG A 224 -5.33 29.03 -2.98
CA ARG A 224 -4.17 28.29 -2.44
C ARG A 224 -4.54 26.90 -1.95
N ASN A 225 -5.69 26.77 -1.28
CA ASN A 225 -6.20 25.48 -0.82
C ASN A 225 -6.54 24.55 -1.99
N ILE A 226 -7.11 25.08 -3.09
CA ILE A 226 -7.32 24.30 -4.32
C ILE A 226 -5.98 23.82 -4.89
N ALA A 227 -4.96 24.69 -4.95
CA ALA A 227 -3.65 24.31 -5.46
C ALA A 227 -2.99 23.20 -4.60
N ILE A 228 -3.10 23.29 -3.26
CA ILE A 228 -2.61 22.25 -2.35
C ILE A 228 -3.38 20.94 -2.60
N GLY A 229 -4.70 20.96 -2.61
CA GLY A 229 -5.49 19.74 -2.80
C GLY A 229 -5.28 19.07 -4.17
N LEU A 230 -5.04 19.86 -5.24
CA LEU A 230 -4.67 19.32 -6.55
C LEU A 230 -3.28 18.68 -6.53
N HIS A 231 -2.32 19.27 -5.82
CA HIS A 231 -0.99 18.69 -5.63
C HIS A 231 -1.07 17.37 -4.84
N ASP A 232 -1.83 17.35 -3.74
CA ASP A 232 -2.06 16.12 -2.95
C ASP A 232 -2.66 15.01 -3.82
N LEU A 233 -3.64 15.37 -4.67
CA LEU A 233 -4.24 14.41 -5.60
C LEU A 233 -3.24 13.93 -6.65
N GLN A 234 -2.40 14.80 -7.21
CA GLN A 234 -1.33 14.40 -8.13
C GLN A 234 -0.37 13.40 -7.48
N THR A 235 0.01 13.64 -6.22
CA THR A 235 0.89 12.75 -5.45
C THR A 235 0.22 11.39 -5.21
N LEU A 236 -1.06 11.37 -4.80
CA LEU A 236 -1.80 10.11 -4.60
C LEU A 236 -1.92 9.28 -5.88
N LEU A 237 -2.01 9.94 -7.03
CA LEU A 237 -2.18 9.31 -8.34
C LEU A 237 -0.86 9.07 -9.07
N GLU A 238 0.29 9.45 -8.49
CA GLU A 238 1.62 9.39 -9.11
C GLU A 238 1.67 10.11 -10.47
N LEU A 239 0.96 11.22 -10.59
CA LEU A 239 0.95 12.04 -11.80
C LEU A 239 2.14 13.02 -11.81
N PRO A 240 2.69 13.37 -12.97
CA PRO A 240 3.78 14.33 -13.08
C PRO A 240 3.38 15.72 -12.53
N GLU A 241 4.25 16.33 -11.71
CA GLU A 241 4.02 17.65 -11.11
C GLU A 241 3.86 18.77 -12.16
N GLU A 242 4.50 18.63 -13.32
CA GLU A 242 4.50 19.63 -14.38
C GLU A 242 3.18 19.76 -15.17
N GLY A 243 2.18 18.90 -14.91
CA GLY A 243 0.87 18.92 -15.56
C GLY A 243 -0.14 19.79 -14.82
N LYS A 244 -0.91 20.64 -15.53
CA LYS A 244 -2.09 21.29 -14.93
C LYS A 244 -3.22 20.25 -14.83
N LEU A 245 -3.48 19.76 -13.63
CA LEU A 245 -4.62 18.89 -13.34
C LEU A 245 -5.89 19.74 -13.19
N SER A 246 -6.97 19.32 -13.84
CA SER A 246 -8.31 19.85 -13.61
C SER A 246 -9.27 18.70 -13.35
N LEU A 247 -10.27 18.94 -12.51
CA LEU A 247 -11.27 17.94 -12.18
C LEU A 247 -12.49 18.08 -13.08
N ASP A 248 -13.01 16.96 -13.58
CA ASP A 248 -14.34 16.91 -14.17
C ASP A 248 -15.38 16.67 -13.05
N THR A 249 -16.05 17.74 -12.68
CA THR A 249 -17.08 17.72 -11.64
C THR A 249 -18.50 17.63 -12.19
N ASN A 250 -18.64 17.56 -13.54
CA ASN A 250 -19.94 17.53 -14.18
C ASN A 250 -20.71 16.23 -13.83
N GLY A 251 -21.96 16.39 -13.46
CA GLY A 251 -22.84 15.28 -13.16
C GLY A 251 -22.65 14.61 -11.80
N LEU A 252 -21.58 14.91 -11.03
CA LEU A 252 -21.33 14.27 -9.73
C LEU A 252 -22.47 14.47 -8.73
N LEU A 253 -23.07 15.65 -8.71
CA LEU A 253 -24.20 15.99 -7.82
C LEU A 253 -25.57 15.54 -8.36
N GLY A 254 -25.63 15.04 -9.60
CA GLY A 254 -26.88 14.60 -10.25
C GLY A 254 -27.20 13.12 -10.02
N ASN A 255 -26.26 12.32 -9.55
CA ASN A 255 -26.46 10.90 -9.34
C ASN A 255 -27.40 10.64 -8.14
N LYS A 256 -28.48 9.86 -8.38
CA LYS A 256 -29.29 9.37 -7.27
C LYS A 256 -28.49 8.41 -6.40
N LEU A 257 -28.20 8.84 -5.18
CA LEU A 257 -27.58 8.00 -4.17
C LEU A 257 -28.63 7.03 -3.61
N THR A 258 -28.50 5.74 -3.92
CA THR A 258 -29.43 4.72 -3.43
C THR A 258 -28.96 4.23 -2.06
N LEU A 259 -29.79 4.36 -1.05
CA LEU A 259 -29.57 3.82 0.29
C LEU A 259 -30.23 2.44 0.39
N TYR A 260 -29.42 1.40 0.63
CA TYR A 260 -29.93 0.07 0.97
C TYR A 260 -30.19 -0.04 2.48
N SER A 261 -30.75 -1.16 2.93
CA SER A 261 -30.95 -1.40 4.36
C SER A 261 -29.63 -1.55 5.10
N TYR A 262 -29.63 -1.18 6.37
CA TYR A 262 -28.47 -1.40 7.26
C TYR A 262 -27.99 -2.85 7.23
N GLN A 263 -28.92 -3.83 7.22
CA GLN A 263 -28.57 -5.26 7.20
C GLN A 263 -27.79 -5.67 5.94
N ASN A 264 -28.09 -5.06 4.79
CA ASN A 264 -27.36 -5.33 3.54
C ASN A 264 -25.90 -4.84 3.64
N TYR A 265 -25.68 -3.62 4.16
CA TYR A 265 -24.33 -3.10 4.36
C TYR A 265 -23.54 -3.90 5.40
N LEU A 266 -24.20 -4.31 6.48
CA LEU A 266 -23.56 -5.13 7.51
C LEU A 266 -23.16 -6.52 6.98
N ALA A 267 -24.04 -7.17 6.22
CA ALA A 267 -23.75 -8.47 5.60
C ALA A 267 -22.54 -8.40 4.65
N SER A 268 -22.45 -7.32 3.85
CA SER A 268 -21.29 -7.06 2.99
C SER A 268 -20.03 -6.77 3.82
N GLY A 269 -20.13 -5.99 4.91
CA GLY A 269 -19.02 -5.67 5.79
C GLY A 269 -18.35 -6.90 6.42
N PHE A 270 -19.10 -7.94 6.69
CA PHE A 270 -18.55 -9.23 7.15
C PHE A 270 -17.86 -10.05 6.05
N GLN A 271 -17.93 -9.62 4.80
CA GLN A 271 -17.19 -10.21 3.68
C GLN A 271 -15.95 -9.40 3.28
N LYS A 272 -15.71 -8.28 3.98
CA LYS A 272 -14.57 -7.39 3.74
C LYS A 272 -13.23 -8.11 3.95
N GLU A 273 -12.19 -7.59 3.32
CA GLU A 273 -10.84 -8.17 3.31
C GLU A 273 -10.30 -8.41 4.73
N GLU A 274 -10.54 -7.51 5.68
CA GLU A 274 -10.11 -7.65 7.07
C GLU A 274 -10.68 -8.90 7.74
N MET A 275 -11.94 -9.21 7.48
CA MET A 275 -12.56 -10.44 7.99
C MET A 275 -11.97 -11.69 7.31
N GLY A 276 -11.66 -11.60 6.02
CA GLY A 276 -10.93 -12.64 5.27
C GLY A 276 -9.55 -12.91 5.88
N ILE A 277 -8.81 -11.85 6.18
CA ILE A 277 -7.49 -11.91 6.83
C ILE A 277 -7.60 -12.56 8.22
N ALA A 278 -8.56 -12.15 9.05
CA ALA A 278 -8.77 -12.70 10.38
C ALA A 278 -9.06 -14.22 10.33
N LYS A 279 -9.90 -14.67 9.39
CA LYS A 279 -10.18 -16.10 9.16
C LYS A 279 -8.93 -16.88 8.72
N GLN A 280 -8.09 -16.29 7.87
CA GLN A 280 -6.81 -16.92 7.49
C GLN A 280 -5.84 -16.97 8.67
N GLN A 281 -5.81 -15.95 9.52
CA GLN A 281 -5.01 -15.98 10.75
C GLN A 281 -5.45 -17.08 11.71
N GLU A 282 -6.75 -17.31 11.89
CA GLU A 282 -7.26 -18.47 12.64
C GLU A 282 -6.80 -19.80 12.03
N ALA A 283 -6.88 -19.93 10.70
CA ALA A 283 -6.42 -21.11 9.99
C ALA A 283 -4.90 -21.34 10.15
N ILE A 284 -4.11 -20.26 10.22
CA ILE A 284 -2.68 -20.32 10.54
C ILE A 284 -2.46 -20.84 11.95
N ARG A 285 -3.18 -20.35 12.98
CA ARG A 285 -3.07 -20.83 14.35
C ARG A 285 -3.43 -22.33 14.47
N GLN A 286 -4.43 -22.79 13.72
CA GLN A 286 -4.73 -24.21 13.58
C GLN A 286 -3.56 -25.01 12.98
N THR A 287 -2.94 -24.47 11.95
CA THR A 287 -1.79 -25.08 11.28
C THR A 287 -0.57 -25.10 12.21
N GLU A 288 -0.33 -24.05 12.99
CA GLU A 288 0.73 -23.98 14.00
C GLU A 288 0.54 -25.01 15.11
N GLN A 289 -0.70 -25.28 15.52
CA GLN A 289 -0.99 -26.36 16.47
C GLN A 289 -0.61 -27.73 15.88
N ARG A 290 -0.89 -27.97 14.59
CA ARG A 290 -0.48 -29.19 13.89
C ARG A 290 1.04 -29.28 13.74
N LEU A 291 1.72 -28.15 13.49
CA LEU A 291 3.19 -28.06 13.49
C LEU A 291 3.77 -28.41 14.85
N ALA A 292 3.20 -27.90 15.93
CA ALA A 292 3.62 -28.27 17.29
C ALA A 292 3.43 -29.79 17.54
N LYS A 293 2.34 -30.36 17.04
CA LYS A 293 2.07 -31.81 17.14
C LYS A 293 3.07 -32.64 16.36
N SER A 294 3.61 -32.15 15.25
CA SER A 294 4.58 -32.89 14.42
C SER A 294 5.88 -33.25 15.17
N ASN A 295 6.23 -32.51 16.23
CA ASN A 295 7.38 -32.79 17.07
C ASN A 295 7.26 -34.08 17.90
N TYR A 296 6.08 -34.70 17.97
CA TYR A 296 5.88 -36.01 18.63
C TYR A 296 6.23 -37.19 17.71
N TYR A 297 6.58 -36.95 16.47
CA TYR A 297 6.90 -37.99 15.49
C TYR A 297 8.38 -38.00 15.13
N PRO A 298 8.97 -39.18 14.82
CA PRO A 298 10.33 -39.26 14.32
C PRO A 298 10.46 -38.59 12.94
N LYS A 299 11.67 -38.18 12.62
CA LYS A 299 12.03 -37.69 11.29
C LYS A 299 12.86 -38.76 10.62
N LEU A 300 12.55 -39.07 9.36
CA LEU A 300 13.28 -40.05 8.53
C LEU A 300 13.82 -39.31 7.31
N SER A 301 15.11 -39.46 7.05
CA SER A 301 15.76 -38.91 5.87
C SER A 301 16.59 -40.00 5.17
N LEU A 302 16.61 -39.93 3.84
CA LEU A 302 17.59 -40.65 3.03
C LEU A 302 18.84 -39.79 3.02
N PHE A 303 20.00 -40.42 3.20
CA PHE A 303 21.29 -39.78 3.06
C PHE A 303 22.22 -40.57 2.16
N ALA A 304 23.09 -39.85 1.46
CA ALA A 304 24.22 -40.40 0.72
C ALA A 304 25.43 -39.50 0.93
N SER A 305 26.60 -40.08 1.05
CA SER A 305 27.85 -39.32 1.06
C SER A 305 28.93 -40.09 0.34
N TYR A 306 29.86 -39.37 -0.30
CA TYR A 306 31.08 -39.89 -0.89
C TYR A 306 32.19 -38.92 -0.60
N GLY A 307 33.28 -39.43 -0.01
CA GLY A 307 34.37 -38.55 0.41
C GLY A 307 35.74 -39.21 0.25
N TYR A 308 36.76 -38.35 0.08
CA TYR A 308 38.17 -38.67 0.19
C TYR A 308 38.67 -38.17 1.53
N ASN A 309 39.40 -39.08 2.24
CA ASN A 309 39.98 -38.75 3.54
C ASN A 309 41.48 -39.15 3.51
N TYR A 310 42.30 -38.34 4.15
CA TYR A 310 43.71 -38.54 4.34
C TYR A 310 44.09 -38.01 5.74
N PRO A 311 44.92 -38.75 6.53
CA PRO A 311 45.41 -40.11 6.35
C PRO A 311 44.32 -41.16 6.61
N ASN A 312 44.63 -42.43 6.39
CA ASN A 312 43.70 -43.51 6.62
C ASN A 312 43.62 -43.88 8.11
N TYR A 313 42.57 -43.40 8.78
CA TYR A 313 42.26 -43.72 10.18
C TYR A 313 41.44 -45.00 10.36
N MET A 314 41.15 -45.75 9.30
CA MET A 314 40.41 -47.02 9.44
C MET A 314 41.32 -48.15 9.95
N PHE A 315 42.65 -47.92 9.96
CA PHE A 315 43.63 -48.81 10.55
C PHE A 315 44.27 -48.12 11.75
N PHE A 316 44.78 -48.96 12.70
CA PHE A 316 45.57 -48.47 13.83
C PHE A 316 46.88 -49.21 13.91
N PRO A 317 48.04 -48.51 13.89
CA PRO A 317 48.18 -47.05 13.71
C PRO A 317 47.72 -46.59 12.33
N PRO A 318 47.31 -45.28 12.20
CA PRO A 318 46.92 -44.71 10.91
C PRO A 318 47.98 -44.89 9.84
N THR A 319 47.56 -45.14 8.60
CA THR A 319 48.50 -45.30 7.48
C THR A 319 48.56 -44.05 6.63
N ASP A 320 49.72 -43.76 6.07
CA ASP A 320 49.96 -42.59 5.18
C ASP A 320 49.39 -42.84 3.76
N ASN A 321 48.13 -43.15 3.69
CA ASN A 321 47.37 -43.36 2.44
C ASN A 321 46.07 -42.61 2.48
N GLY A 322 45.67 -41.99 1.36
CA GLY A 322 44.32 -41.48 1.16
C GLY A 322 43.36 -42.62 0.82
N TYR A 323 42.10 -42.47 1.23
CA TYR A 323 41.05 -43.43 0.85
C TYR A 323 39.75 -42.71 0.51
N THR A 324 38.90 -43.34 -0.28
CA THR A 324 37.53 -42.90 -0.57
C THR A 324 36.53 -43.85 0.07
N LEU A 325 35.46 -43.28 0.58
CA LEU A 325 34.35 -44.05 1.17
C LEU A 325 33.02 -43.48 0.75
N GLY A 326 32.15 -44.33 0.19
CA GLY A 326 30.76 -44.04 -0.09
C GLY A 326 29.82 -44.62 0.96
N LYS A 327 28.81 -43.89 1.36
CA LYS A 327 27.75 -44.33 2.27
C LYS A 327 26.39 -43.92 1.69
N ILE A 328 25.41 -44.82 1.77
CA ILE A 328 24.01 -44.56 1.50
C ILE A 328 23.19 -45.26 2.56
N GLY A 329 22.14 -44.59 3.04
CA GLY A 329 21.31 -45.16 4.10
C GLY A 329 20.11 -44.33 4.45
N ILE A 330 19.37 -44.80 5.43
CA ILE A 330 18.22 -44.10 6.03
C ILE A 330 18.63 -43.71 7.45
N GLU A 331 18.42 -42.45 7.79
CA GLU A 331 18.61 -41.93 9.15
C GLU A 331 17.25 -41.68 9.79
N ALA A 332 17.08 -42.13 11.03
CA ALA A 332 15.92 -41.85 11.88
C ALA A 332 16.34 -40.99 13.06
N ASN A 333 15.75 -39.79 13.15
CA ASN A 333 16.06 -38.86 14.22
C ASN A 333 14.78 -38.60 15.07
N PHE A 334 14.85 -38.87 16.38
CA PHE A 334 13.74 -38.64 17.29
C PHE A 334 14.23 -38.11 18.63
N SER A 335 13.76 -36.92 18.96
CA SER A 335 14.08 -36.30 20.25
C SER A 335 13.10 -36.78 21.34
N LEU A 336 13.55 -37.72 22.20
CA LEU A 336 12.76 -38.24 23.30
C LEU A 336 12.30 -37.15 24.26
N SER A 337 13.06 -36.09 24.44
CA SER A 337 12.67 -34.94 25.27
C SER A 337 11.43 -34.22 24.78
N ASN A 338 11.08 -34.33 23.49
CA ASN A 338 9.85 -33.79 22.96
C ASN A 338 8.60 -34.44 23.52
N LEU A 339 8.66 -35.68 23.99
CA LEU A 339 7.51 -36.37 24.58
C LEU A 339 6.94 -35.62 25.82
N TYR A 340 7.80 -34.96 26.60
CA TYR A 340 7.38 -34.18 27.75
C TYR A 340 7.45 -32.66 27.57
N LYS A 341 8.49 -32.13 26.88
CA LYS A 341 8.63 -30.69 26.66
C LYS A 341 7.60 -30.13 25.69
N ASN A 342 7.15 -30.93 24.72
CA ASN A 342 6.20 -30.47 23.70
C ASN A 342 4.78 -30.22 24.24
N LYS A 343 4.46 -30.76 25.41
CA LYS A 343 3.17 -30.52 26.10
C LYS A 343 2.91 -29.03 26.32
N THR A 344 3.94 -28.28 26.74
CA THR A 344 3.85 -26.83 26.92
C THR A 344 3.69 -26.10 25.60
N LYS A 345 4.41 -26.52 24.53
CA LYS A 345 4.25 -25.94 23.17
C LYS A 345 2.82 -26.15 22.63
N MET A 346 2.24 -27.32 22.87
CA MET A 346 0.83 -27.62 22.50
C MET A 346 -0.16 -26.73 23.25
N LYS A 347 0.02 -26.55 24.57
CA LYS A 347 -0.82 -25.64 25.37
C LYS A 347 -0.71 -24.21 24.88
N LEU A 348 0.53 -23.73 24.61
CA LEU A 348 0.77 -22.39 24.07
C LEU A 348 0.07 -22.19 22.72
N ALA A 349 0.18 -23.17 21.81
CA ALA A 349 -0.48 -23.11 20.50
C ALA A 349 -2.02 -23.08 20.65
N ALA A 350 -2.59 -23.81 21.61
CA ALA A 350 -4.02 -23.77 21.92
C ALA A 350 -4.46 -22.39 22.43
N GLN A 351 -3.68 -21.77 23.33
CA GLN A 351 -3.99 -20.44 23.86
C GLN A 351 -3.89 -19.36 22.77
N ARG A 352 -2.89 -19.44 21.87
CA ARG A 352 -2.78 -18.52 20.72
C ARG A 352 -3.94 -18.68 19.74
N MET A 353 -4.48 -19.89 19.59
CA MET A 353 -5.67 -20.11 18.77
C MET A 353 -6.91 -19.47 19.40
N GLU A 354 -7.06 -19.57 20.73
CA GLU A 354 -8.16 -18.93 21.45
C GLU A 354 -8.06 -17.41 21.40
N GLU A 355 -6.86 -16.87 21.64
CA GLU A 355 -6.57 -15.43 21.47
C GLU A 355 -7.00 -14.93 20.08
N GLN A 356 -6.66 -15.69 19.01
CA GLN A 356 -7.02 -15.29 17.65
C GLN A 356 -8.53 -15.29 17.41
N LYS A 357 -9.27 -16.22 17.99
CA LYS A 357 -10.75 -16.21 17.90
C LYS A 357 -11.32 -14.97 18.57
N VAL A 358 -10.84 -14.62 19.76
CA VAL A 358 -11.26 -13.40 20.46
C VAL A 358 -10.94 -12.16 19.61
N ASN A 359 -9.77 -12.13 18.96
CA ASN A 359 -9.41 -11.03 18.04
C ASN A 359 -10.37 -10.95 16.83
N THR A 360 -10.81 -12.09 16.30
CA THR A 360 -11.82 -12.13 15.22
C THR A 360 -13.18 -11.62 15.71
N ASP A 361 -13.59 -11.96 16.93
CA ASP A 361 -14.83 -11.45 17.52
C ASP A 361 -14.76 -9.94 17.77
N ILE A 362 -13.63 -9.43 18.25
CA ILE A 362 -13.37 -7.98 18.39
C ILE A 362 -13.50 -7.28 17.04
N LEU A 363 -12.85 -7.82 16.00
CA LEU A 363 -12.95 -7.27 14.65
C LEU A 363 -14.40 -7.28 14.13
N SER A 364 -15.15 -8.34 14.39
CA SER A 364 -16.56 -8.45 14.03
C SER A 364 -17.40 -7.32 14.67
N ASN A 365 -17.14 -7.02 15.95
CA ASN A 365 -17.78 -5.90 16.62
C ASN A 365 -17.35 -4.55 16.03
N GLN A 366 -16.06 -4.36 15.75
CA GLN A 366 -15.55 -3.13 15.11
C GLN A 366 -16.20 -2.88 13.74
N ILE A 367 -16.33 -3.91 12.91
CA ILE A 367 -17.02 -3.82 11.61
C ILE A 367 -18.48 -3.42 11.80
N ARG A 368 -19.17 -4.03 12.76
CA ARG A 368 -20.56 -3.68 13.05
C ARG A 368 -20.70 -2.24 13.48
N ASP A 369 -19.86 -1.77 14.38
CA ASP A 369 -19.87 -0.41 14.90
C ASP A 369 -19.54 0.60 13.81
N GLU A 370 -18.54 0.32 12.96
CA GLU A 370 -18.16 1.22 11.88
C GLU A 370 -19.26 1.32 10.79
N VAL A 371 -19.84 0.20 10.38
CA VAL A 371 -20.97 0.19 9.43
C VAL A 371 -22.16 0.94 10.02
N PHE A 372 -22.49 0.74 11.31
CA PHE A 372 -23.58 1.45 11.97
C PHE A 372 -23.33 2.97 12.00
N LYS A 373 -22.12 3.37 12.39
CA LYS A 373 -21.72 4.77 12.47
C LYS A 373 -21.79 5.45 11.09
N GLN A 374 -21.26 4.82 10.04
CA GLN A 374 -21.29 5.40 8.69
C GLN A 374 -22.71 5.41 8.11
N TYR A 375 -23.52 4.39 8.38
CA TYR A 375 -24.93 4.35 7.98
C TYR A 375 -25.73 5.49 8.63
N THR A 376 -25.56 5.70 9.94
CA THR A 376 -26.24 6.77 10.67
C THR A 376 -25.79 8.15 10.20
N ARG A 377 -24.51 8.35 9.95
CA ARG A 377 -23.98 9.62 9.40
C ARG A 377 -24.49 9.90 7.99
N TYR A 378 -24.63 8.85 7.18
CA TYR A 378 -25.22 9.02 5.85
C TYR A 378 -26.71 9.41 5.93
N GLN A 379 -27.49 8.80 6.85
CA GLN A 379 -28.87 9.22 7.09
C GLN A 379 -28.93 10.66 7.56
N GLU A 380 -28.11 11.06 8.54
CA GLU A 380 -28.05 12.43 9.05
C GLU A 380 -27.83 13.45 7.93
N ILE A 381 -26.85 13.23 7.06
CA ILE A 381 -26.56 14.18 5.99
C ILE A 381 -27.70 14.25 4.95
N MET A 382 -28.37 13.14 4.70
CA MET A 382 -29.54 13.10 3.82
C MET A 382 -30.72 13.87 4.42
N ASP A 383 -30.92 13.82 5.74
CA ASP A 383 -31.96 14.61 6.45
C ASP A 383 -31.60 16.09 6.51
N GLN A 384 -30.31 16.46 6.48
CA GLN A 384 -29.86 17.85 6.42
C GLN A 384 -30.12 18.51 5.06
N LEU A 385 -30.15 17.76 3.95
CA LEU A 385 -30.37 18.33 2.61
C LEU A 385 -31.63 19.19 2.49
N PRO A 386 -32.84 18.72 2.85
CA PRO A 386 -34.06 19.55 2.76
C PRO A 386 -34.02 20.76 3.69
N VAL A 387 -33.34 20.67 4.85
CA VAL A 387 -33.19 21.77 5.81
C VAL A 387 -32.31 22.87 5.22
N THR A 388 -31.16 22.53 4.65
CA THR A 388 -30.26 23.50 4.02
C THR A 388 -30.86 24.14 2.79
N GLU A 389 -31.63 23.40 1.97
CA GLU A 389 -32.38 23.96 0.85
C GLU A 389 -33.47 24.95 1.30
N LYS A 390 -34.18 24.65 2.40
CA LYS A 390 -35.14 25.57 3.00
C LYS A 390 -34.45 26.85 3.50
N ALA A 391 -33.33 26.70 4.22
CA ALA A 391 -32.53 27.83 4.72
C ALA A 391 -32.06 28.73 3.58
N LYS A 392 -31.57 28.16 2.48
CA LYS A 392 -31.19 28.92 1.27
C LYS A 392 -32.36 29.72 0.71
N ARG A 393 -33.53 29.09 0.56
CA ARG A 393 -34.74 29.83 0.09
C ARG A 393 -35.08 30.99 1.01
N GLN A 394 -35.04 30.78 2.33
CA GLN A 394 -35.32 31.83 3.31
C GLN A 394 -34.31 32.98 3.24
N ALA A 395 -33.02 32.66 3.16
CA ALA A 395 -31.94 33.64 3.04
C ALA A 395 -32.03 34.43 1.71
N THR A 396 -32.40 33.76 0.61
CA THR A 396 -32.62 34.41 -0.70
C THR A 396 -33.75 35.43 -0.62
N GLU A 397 -34.88 35.07 -0.01
CA GLU A 397 -36.00 35.98 0.11
C GLU A 397 -35.73 37.14 1.09
N ASN A 398 -35.07 36.86 2.21
CA ASN A 398 -34.61 37.91 3.14
C ASN A 398 -33.71 38.94 2.43
N TYR A 399 -32.69 38.45 1.71
CA TYR A 399 -31.79 39.31 0.94
C TYR A 399 -32.56 40.16 -0.07
N ARG A 400 -33.53 39.58 -0.80
CA ARG A 400 -34.36 40.28 -1.77
C ARG A 400 -35.15 41.43 -1.10
N ILE A 401 -35.75 41.16 0.05
CA ILE A 401 -36.53 42.17 0.80
C ILE A 401 -35.63 43.29 1.31
N ILE A 402 -34.50 42.93 1.94
CA ILE A 402 -33.56 43.93 2.47
C ILE A 402 -32.94 44.77 1.35
N LYS A 403 -32.59 44.15 0.20
CA LYS A 403 -32.06 44.85 -0.97
C LYS A 403 -33.06 45.91 -1.49
N LEU A 404 -34.36 45.60 -1.57
CA LEU A 404 -35.38 46.55 -1.97
C LEU A 404 -35.53 47.70 -0.96
N LYS A 405 -35.49 47.40 0.35
CA LYS A 405 -35.53 48.43 1.40
C LYS A 405 -34.31 49.35 1.33
N TYR A 406 -33.12 48.77 1.14
CA TYR A 406 -31.85 49.49 1.01
C TYR A 406 -31.87 50.45 -0.19
N LEU A 407 -32.31 50.00 -1.36
CA LEU A 407 -32.42 50.82 -2.56
C LEU A 407 -33.43 52.00 -2.37
N ASN A 408 -34.44 51.82 -1.53
CA ASN A 408 -35.41 52.87 -1.15
C ASN A 408 -34.98 53.66 0.10
N GLN A 409 -33.76 53.50 0.59
CA GLN A 409 -33.19 54.15 1.78
C GLN A 409 -33.96 53.86 3.09
N LEU A 410 -34.63 52.70 3.15
CA LEU A 410 -35.36 52.19 4.31
C LEU A 410 -34.59 51.12 5.11
N ALA A 411 -33.37 50.81 4.75
CA ALA A 411 -32.46 49.91 5.44
C ALA A 411 -31.02 50.45 5.37
N LEU A 412 -30.21 50.10 6.37
CA LEU A 412 -28.80 50.53 6.43
C LEU A 412 -27.91 49.63 5.55
N VAL A 413 -26.69 50.12 5.24
CA VAL A 413 -25.64 49.33 4.57
C VAL A 413 -25.31 48.07 5.37
N THR A 414 -25.32 48.13 6.69
CA THR A 414 -25.13 46.99 7.57
C THR A 414 -26.17 45.89 7.35
N ASP A 415 -27.46 46.27 7.20
CA ASP A 415 -28.53 45.30 7.05
C ASP A 415 -28.41 44.51 5.76
N ILE A 416 -27.99 45.16 4.66
CA ILE A 416 -27.80 44.47 3.38
C ILE A 416 -26.53 43.62 3.37
N LEU A 417 -25.44 44.04 4.03
CA LEU A 417 -24.21 43.22 4.19
C LEU A 417 -24.48 41.96 5.02
N ASP A 418 -25.25 42.08 6.10
CA ASP A 418 -25.63 40.93 6.94
C ASP A 418 -26.53 39.95 6.18
N ALA A 419 -27.53 40.49 5.43
CA ALA A 419 -28.39 39.63 4.60
C ALA A 419 -27.64 38.93 3.47
N ASP A 420 -26.64 39.58 2.88
CA ASP A 420 -25.78 39.00 1.85
C ASP A 420 -24.87 37.91 2.40
N ASN A 421 -24.20 38.17 3.51
CA ASN A 421 -23.39 37.16 4.20
C ASN A 421 -24.22 35.92 4.58
N ALA A 422 -25.45 36.13 5.08
CA ALA A 422 -26.37 35.03 5.38
C ALA A 422 -26.75 34.22 4.12
N LEU A 423 -27.00 34.90 3.00
CA LEU A 423 -27.28 34.24 1.71
C LEU A 423 -26.08 33.45 1.17
N LEU A 424 -24.89 34.05 1.19
CA LEU A 424 -23.65 33.39 0.79
C LEU A 424 -23.40 32.10 1.62
N GLN A 425 -23.55 32.23 2.95
CA GLN A 425 -23.40 31.08 3.85
C GLN A 425 -24.45 29.99 3.57
N ALA A 426 -25.69 30.38 3.31
CA ALA A 426 -26.76 29.42 2.97
C ALA A 426 -26.52 28.74 1.61
N LYS A 427 -26.06 29.46 0.59
CA LYS A 427 -25.66 28.92 -0.70
C LYS A 427 -24.51 27.88 -0.50
N TYR A 428 -23.49 28.25 0.26
CA TYR A 428 -22.35 27.36 0.57
C TYR A 428 -22.79 26.12 1.32
N ASN A 429 -23.67 26.24 2.33
CA ASN A 429 -24.15 25.10 3.11
C ASN A 429 -24.86 24.07 2.22
N VAL A 430 -25.66 24.49 1.25
CA VAL A 430 -26.33 23.56 0.31
C VAL A 430 -25.32 22.80 -0.52
N VAL A 431 -24.34 23.48 -1.12
CA VAL A 431 -23.32 22.84 -1.96
C VAL A 431 -22.46 21.90 -1.11
N SER A 432 -22.00 22.36 0.06
CA SER A 432 -21.24 21.56 1.01
C SER A 432 -21.99 20.29 1.40
N THR A 433 -23.26 20.41 1.83
CA THR A 433 -24.07 19.25 2.27
C THR A 433 -24.27 18.23 1.14
N ARG A 434 -24.43 18.66 -0.11
CA ARG A 434 -24.54 17.75 -1.26
C ARG A 434 -23.23 16.98 -1.52
N ILE A 435 -22.09 17.66 -1.44
CA ILE A 435 -20.78 17.03 -1.62
C ILE A 435 -20.46 16.12 -0.43
N ASP A 436 -20.77 16.55 0.79
CA ASP A 436 -20.60 15.75 2.00
C ASP A 436 -21.51 14.50 1.98
N ALA A 437 -22.73 14.58 1.42
CA ALA A 437 -23.59 13.41 1.21
C ALA A 437 -22.93 12.38 0.26
N LEU A 438 -22.29 12.85 -0.79
CA LEU A 438 -21.53 11.98 -1.69
C LEU A 438 -20.33 11.34 -0.97
N MET A 439 -19.60 12.11 -0.16
CA MET A 439 -18.50 11.58 0.65
C MET A 439 -18.99 10.52 1.64
N LYS A 440 -20.08 10.78 2.39
CA LYS A 440 -20.67 9.82 3.33
C LYS A 440 -21.19 8.56 2.64
N HIS A 441 -21.65 8.66 1.40
CA HIS A 441 -21.99 7.48 0.60
C HIS A 441 -20.78 6.60 0.31
N TYR A 442 -19.63 7.19 -0.08
CA TYR A 442 -18.41 6.44 -0.30
C TYR A 442 -17.82 5.86 0.99
N GLU A 443 -17.84 6.60 2.10
CA GLU A 443 -17.41 6.11 3.41
C GLU A 443 -18.25 4.89 3.86
N LEU A 444 -19.57 4.93 3.65
CA LEU A 444 -20.45 3.80 3.96
C LEU A 444 -20.14 2.59 3.07
N ARG A 445 -19.92 2.81 1.77
CA ARG A 445 -19.51 1.73 0.86
C ARG A 445 -18.17 1.13 1.25
N TYR A 446 -17.20 1.96 1.61
CA TYR A 446 -15.89 1.51 2.10
C TYR A 446 -16.05 0.69 3.40
N ALA A 447 -16.83 1.15 4.37
CA ALA A 447 -17.09 0.42 5.61
C ALA A 447 -17.77 -0.94 5.35
N ALA A 448 -18.60 -1.03 4.32
CA ALA A 448 -19.27 -2.24 3.88
C ALA A 448 -18.42 -3.11 2.90
N GLY A 449 -17.19 -2.73 2.55
CA GLY A 449 -16.37 -3.48 1.59
C GLY A 449 -16.93 -3.50 0.17
N GLN A 450 -17.52 -2.38 -0.28
CA GLN A 450 -18.16 -2.24 -1.60
C GLN A 450 -17.51 -1.15 -2.47
N LEU A 451 -16.30 -0.74 -2.12
CA LEU A 451 -15.57 0.30 -2.85
C LEU A 451 -14.85 -0.28 -4.06
#